data_1dfd6fe8b0c0c1dca8044a87d5de62da
#
_entry.id   1dfd6fe8b0c0c1dca8044a87d5de62da
#
_cell.length_a   1.000
_cell.length_b   1.000
_cell.length_c   1.000
_cell.angle_alpha   90.00
_cell.angle_beta   90.00
_cell.angle_gamma   90.00
#
_symmetry.space_group_name_H-M   'P 1'
#
loop_
_entity.id
_entity.type
_entity.pdbx_description
1 polymer ?
#
loop_
_entity_poly.entity_id
_entity_poly.type
_entity_poly.pdbx_seq_one_letter_code
_entity_poly.pdbx_strand_id
1 'polypeptide(L)'
;MPEKTQLELDVVPAIKSLAELAKVENACARCPLYKDATQAVPGEGRRHAHLMLVGEQPGDKEDLAGKPFVGPAGQVLDRALAEAEIPRTEVFVTNAVKHFKHEMRGKRRLHKRPNAYEIERCKIWLELEREMVKPAVIVALGATAARSLLGRPVTITKLRGRRLELSDGTAALVTIHPSFLLRIRDAADKKRQYAQFVADLRLAAKILAKDAARAATRRVA
;
A
#
# COMPACT_ATOMS: atom_id res chain seq x y z
N MET A 1 -2.26 30.48 19.81
CA MET A 1 -1.44 30.27 18.62
C MET A 1 -1.84 28.94 17.98
N PRO A 2 -2.78 28.92 17.05
CA PRO A 2 -2.92 27.80 16.15
C PRO A 2 -3.30 28.29 14.75
N GLU A 3 -2.33 28.58 13.89
CA GLU A 3 -2.64 29.00 12.52
C GLU A 3 -1.60 28.60 11.48
N LYS A 4 -0.72 27.62 11.82
CA LYS A 4 0.29 27.12 10.87
C LYS A 4 -0.11 25.85 10.12
N THR A 5 -1.26 25.25 10.38
CA THR A 5 -1.63 23.92 9.85
C THR A 5 -2.34 23.98 8.50
N GLN A 6 -2.94 25.10 8.14
CA GLN A 6 -3.70 25.27 6.89
C GLN A 6 -2.81 25.67 5.71
N LEU A 7 -1.74 26.43 5.95
CA LEU A 7 -0.87 26.99 4.91
C LEU A 7 0.11 26.01 4.28
N GLU A 8 0.32 24.82 4.86
CA GLU A 8 1.22 23.79 4.30
C GLU A 8 0.54 22.86 3.30
N LEU A 9 -0.78 22.91 3.15
CA LEU A 9 -1.54 22.12 2.17
C LEU A 9 -1.63 22.80 0.80
N ASP A 10 -1.34 24.10 0.71
CA ASP A 10 -1.65 24.91 -0.47
C ASP A 10 -0.53 24.97 -1.52
N VAL A 11 0.55 24.21 -1.40
CA VAL A 11 1.63 24.18 -2.40
C VAL A 11 2.01 22.74 -2.76
N VAL A 12 1.04 21.91 -3.11
CA VAL A 12 1.33 20.78 -3.97
C VAL A 12 1.25 21.32 -5.40
N PRO A 13 2.37 21.41 -6.15
CA PRO A 13 2.33 21.84 -7.54
C PRO A 13 1.31 21.00 -8.30
N ALA A 14 0.67 21.54 -9.33
CA ALA A 14 -0.28 20.80 -10.16
C ALA A 14 0.41 19.57 -10.77
N ILE A 15 0.40 18.45 -10.04
CA ILE A 15 1.07 17.21 -10.42
C ILE A 15 0.25 16.53 -11.50
N LYS A 16 0.84 16.34 -12.68
CA LYS A 16 0.15 15.82 -13.88
C LYS A 16 0.44 14.36 -14.17
N SER A 17 1.46 13.78 -13.54
CA SER A 17 1.89 12.41 -13.81
C SER A 17 2.43 11.71 -12.56
N LEU A 18 2.40 10.37 -12.55
CA LEU A 18 3.04 9.55 -11.50
C LEU A 18 4.55 9.81 -11.41
N ALA A 19 5.20 10.14 -12.53
CA ALA A 19 6.62 10.47 -12.54
C ALA A 19 6.92 11.83 -11.85
N GLU A 20 6.05 12.82 -12.02
CA GLU A 20 6.13 14.08 -11.28
C GLU A 20 5.81 13.88 -9.80
N LEU A 21 4.79 13.08 -9.48
CA LEU A 21 4.45 12.72 -8.09
C LEU A 21 5.66 12.08 -7.39
N ALA A 22 6.29 11.11 -8.03
CA ALA A 22 7.48 10.44 -7.49
C ALA A 22 8.64 11.41 -7.21
N LYS A 23 8.86 12.42 -8.05
CA LYS A 23 9.87 13.46 -7.82
C LYS A 23 9.54 14.31 -6.59
N VAL A 24 8.27 14.68 -6.41
CA VAL A 24 7.82 15.48 -5.26
C VAL A 24 7.85 14.65 -3.98
N GLU A 25 7.49 13.37 -4.04
CA GLU A 25 7.63 12.44 -2.91
C GLU A 25 9.08 12.28 -2.46
N ASN A 26 10.04 12.21 -3.39
CA ASN A 26 11.46 12.12 -3.07
C ASN A 26 12.01 13.39 -2.37
N ALA A 27 11.41 14.54 -2.59
CA ALA A 27 11.74 15.78 -1.90
C ALA A 27 10.96 15.98 -0.57
N CYS A 28 10.18 14.98 -0.14
CA CYS A 28 9.30 15.11 1.02
C CYS A 28 10.05 15.16 2.34
N ALA A 29 9.84 16.25 3.10
CA ALA A 29 10.35 16.44 4.46
C ALA A 29 9.21 16.61 5.50
N ARG A 30 8.00 16.10 5.24
CA ARG A 30 6.79 16.32 6.05
C ARG A 30 6.82 15.62 7.41
N CYS A 31 7.66 14.61 7.62
CA CYS A 31 7.84 13.91 8.89
C CYS A 31 9.33 13.53 9.06
N PRO A 32 9.82 13.23 10.28
CA PRO A 32 11.24 12.98 10.53
C PRO A 32 11.89 11.83 9.77
N LEU A 33 11.08 10.91 9.19
CA LEU A 33 11.58 9.68 8.56
C LEU A 33 12.52 9.94 7.37
N TYR A 34 12.39 11.07 6.68
CA TYR A 34 13.27 11.43 5.56
C TYR A 34 14.73 11.58 5.97
N LYS A 35 15.02 11.88 7.26
CA LYS A 35 16.38 12.13 7.75
C LYS A 35 17.24 10.88 7.76
N ASP A 36 16.64 9.73 8.05
CA ASP A 36 17.33 8.45 8.24
C ASP A 36 17.15 7.49 7.05
N ALA A 37 16.12 7.72 6.22
CA ALA A 37 15.89 6.96 5.01
C ALA A 37 16.86 7.36 3.89
N THR A 38 17.18 6.43 2.98
CA THR A 38 18.02 6.72 1.81
C THR A 38 17.26 7.60 0.81
N GLN A 39 15.97 7.34 0.64
CA GLN A 39 15.07 8.05 -0.28
C GLN A 39 13.61 7.75 0.06
N ALA A 40 12.68 8.49 -0.51
CA ALA A 40 11.31 8.04 -0.57
C ALA A 40 11.17 6.87 -1.57
N VAL A 41 10.16 6.03 -1.35
CA VAL A 41 9.81 4.93 -2.26
C VAL A 41 8.40 5.15 -2.76
N PRO A 42 8.24 5.80 -3.92
CA PRO A 42 6.95 5.98 -4.58
C PRO A 42 6.29 4.66 -4.97
N GLY A 43 5.00 4.72 -5.28
CA GLY A 43 4.31 3.56 -5.85
C GLY A 43 4.77 3.26 -7.28
N GLU A 44 4.63 1.99 -7.69
CA GLU A 44 5.01 1.49 -9.01
C GLU A 44 3.86 0.69 -9.65
N GLY A 45 3.61 0.92 -10.93
CA GLY A 45 2.61 0.22 -11.72
C GLY A 45 1.97 1.10 -12.80
N ARG A 46 0.97 0.55 -13.50
CA ARG A 46 0.25 1.28 -14.55
C ARG A 46 -0.61 2.39 -13.95
N ARG A 47 -0.65 3.55 -14.62
CA ARG A 47 -1.47 4.71 -14.22
C ARG A 47 -2.96 4.38 -14.04
N HIS A 48 -3.48 3.45 -14.82
CA HIS A 48 -4.88 3.02 -14.76
C HIS A 48 -5.00 1.55 -14.31
N ALA A 49 -4.17 1.14 -13.37
CA ALA A 49 -4.29 -0.17 -12.75
C ALA A 49 -5.62 -0.26 -11.99
N HIS A 50 -6.44 -1.24 -12.31
CA HIS A 50 -7.71 -1.45 -11.63
C HIS A 50 -7.55 -2.02 -10.22
N LEU A 51 -6.42 -2.62 -9.92
CA LEU A 51 -6.07 -3.16 -8.61
C LEU A 51 -4.86 -2.41 -8.04
N MET A 52 -5.02 -1.89 -6.81
CA MET A 52 -3.94 -1.26 -6.05
C MET A 52 -3.66 -2.07 -4.78
N LEU A 53 -2.39 -2.36 -4.52
CA LEU A 53 -1.93 -3.00 -3.29
C LEU A 53 -1.17 -1.98 -2.45
N VAL A 54 -1.55 -1.84 -1.18
CA VAL A 54 -0.96 -0.86 -0.27
C VAL A 54 -0.32 -1.59 0.90
N GLY A 55 1.01 -1.49 1.03
CA GLY A 55 1.79 -1.99 2.16
C GLY A 55 1.92 -1.00 3.31
N GLU A 56 2.78 -1.32 4.28
CA GLU A 56 3.02 -0.48 5.46
C GLU A 56 4.00 0.65 5.14
N GLN A 57 5.23 0.31 4.84
CA GLN A 57 6.37 1.18 4.50
C GLN A 57 7.41 0.39 3.72
N PRO A 58 8.37 1.04 3.05
CA PRO A 58 9.51 0.37 2.45
C PRO A 58 10.30 -0.45 3.48
N GLY A 59 10.92 -1.54 3.04
CA GLY A 59 11.97 -2.23 3.78
C GLY A 59 13.35 -1.74 3.37
N ASP A 60 14.40 -2.35 3.91
CA ASP A 60 15.79 -1.99 3.63
C ASP A 60 16.16 -2.09 2.13
N LYS A 61 15.69 -3.13 1.46
CA LYS A 61 15.95 -3.34 0.02
C LYS A 61 15.20 -2.33 -0.84
N GLU A 62 13.95 -2.02 -0.47
CA GLU A 62 13.13 -1.04 -1.14
C GLU A 62 13.69 0.37 -0.99
N ASP A 63 14.15 0.74 0.21
CA ASP A 63 14.77 2.03 0.52
C ASP A 63 16.05 2.27 -0.30
N LEU A 64 16.86 1.22 -0.49
CA LEU A 64 18.05 1.29 -1.34
C LEU A 64 17.72 1.35 -2.83
N ALA A 65 16.73 0.59 -3.27
CA ALA A 65 16.37 0.47 -4.69
C ALA A 65 15.44 1.59 -5.18
N GLY A 66 14.75 2.31 -4.29
CA GLY A 66 13.73 3.29 -4.64
C GLY A 66 12.46 2.67 -5.25
N LYS A 67 12.23 1.36 -5.04
CA LYS A 67 11.12 0.62 -5.63
C LYS A 67 10.37 -0.20 -4.58
N PRO A 68 9.01 -0.22 -4.60
CA PRO A 68 8.22 -0.94 -3.61
C PRO A 68 8.25 -2.46 -3.86
N PHE A 69 8.27 -3.24 -2.80
CA PHE A 69 8.16 -4.70 -2.82
C PHE A 69 9.21 -5.44 -3.67
N VAL A 70 10.47 -4.99 -3.62
CA VAL A 70 11.61 -5.68 -4.27
C VAL A 70 12.36 -6.64 -3.32
N GLY A 71 12.12 -6.55 -2.03
CA GLY A 71 12.73 -7.41 -1.01
C GLY A 71 11.98 -8.74 -0.79
N PRO A 72 12.32 -9.47 0.28
CA PRO A 72 11.73 -10.79 0.56
C PRO A 72 10.20 -10.82 0.69
N ALA A 73 9.60 -9.75 1.22
CA ALA A 73 8.15 -9.62 1.29
C ALA A 73 7.52 -9.47 -0.10
N GLY A 74 8.21 -8.76 -1.01
CA GLY A 74 7.81 -8.62 -2.41
C GLY A 74 7.83 -9.95 -3.15
N GLN A 75 8.87 -10.77 -2.95
CA GLN A 75 8.92 -12.11 -3.54
C GLN A 75 7.76 -13.02 -3.11
N VAL A 76 7.33 -12.90 -1.84
CA VAL A 76 6.13 -13.60 -1.36
C VAL A 76 4.88 -13.07 -2.02
N LEU A 77 4.78 -11.75 -2.18
CA LEU A 77 3.65 -11.10 -2.85
C LEU A 77 3.57 -11.52 -4.33
N ASP A 78 4.67 -11.47 -5.06
CA ASP A 78 4.72 -11.81 -6.49
C ASP A 78 4.30 -13.25 -6.74
N ARG A 79 4.78 -14.19 -5.90
CA ARG A 79 4.36 -15.59 -5.95
C ARG A 79 2.86 -15.75 -5.67
N ALA A 80 2.34 -15.04 -4.65
CA ALA A 80 0.92 -15.11 -4.32
C ALA A 80 0.03 -14.48 -5.39
N LEU A 81 0.48 -13.41 -6.06
CA LEU A 81 -0.20 -12.82 -7.21
C LEU A 81 -0.24 -13.81 -8.39
N ALA A 82 0.88 -14.46 -8.71
CA ALA A 82 0.94 -15.47 -9.76
C ALA A 82 -0.02 -16.65 -9.48
N GLU A 83 -0.05 -17.16 -8.25
CA GLU A 83 -0.99 -18.21 -7.85
C GLU A 83 -2.46 -17.74 -7.82
N ALA A 84 -2.70 -16.45 -7.62
CA ALA A 84 -4.03 -15.84 -7.72
C ALA A 84 -4.42 -15.48 -9.16
N GLU A 85 -3.56 -15.76 -10.14
CA GLU A 85 -3.75 -15.45 -11.56
C GLU A 85 -3.89 -13.94 -11.82
N ILE A 86 -3.17 -13.12 -11.03
CA ILE A 86 -3.13 -11.66 -11.16
C ILE A 86 -1.75 -11.27 -11.71
N PRO A 87 -1.63 -10.81 -12.96
CA PRO A 87 -0.35 -10.34 -13.50
C PRO A 87 0.20 -9.16 -12.69
N ARG A 88 1.44 -9.26 -12.23
CA ARG A 88 2.09 -8.19 -11.46
C ARG A 88 2.12 -6.86 -12.22
N THR A 89 2.18 -6.90 -13.54
CA THR A 89 2.17 -5.74 -14.44
C THR A 89 0.82 -5.01 -14.50
N GLU A 90 -0.27 -5.66 -14.07
CA GLU A 90 -1.61 -5.07 -14.04
C GLU A 90 -1.96 -4.44 -12.68
N VAL A 91 -1.03 -4.50 -11.72
CA VAL A 91 -1.23 -4.01 -10.36
C VAL A 91 -0.40 -2.77 -10.09
N PHE A 92 -0.98 -1.76 -9.45
CA PHE A 92 -0.22 -0.67 -8.85
C PHE A 92 0.11 -1.04 -7.40
N VAL A 93 1.38 -0.96 -7.04
CA VAL A 93 1.86 -1.35 -5.69
C VAL A 93 2.53 -0.16 -5.02
N THR A 94 2.14 0.10 -3.78
CA THR A 94 2.66 1.22 -2.99
C THR A 94 2.65 0.90 -1.50
N ASN A 95 3.04 1.88 -0.69
CA ASN A 95 3.00 1.82 0.77
C ASN A 95 2.27 3.03 1.36
N ALA A 96 1.69 2.85 2.54
CA ALA A 96 1.05 3.92 3.32
C ALA A 96 2.06 5.00 3.76
N VAL A 97 3.31 4.59 4.02
CA VAL A 97 4.42 5.49 4.37
C VAL A 97 5.52 5.33 3.34
N LYS A 98 6.08 6.46 2.86
CA LYS A 98 7.03 6.46 1.74
C LYS A 98 8.49 6.30 2.15
N HIS A 99 8.84 6.54 3.40
CA HIS A 99 10.20 6.43 3.92
C HIS A 99 10.37 5.24 4.85
N PHE A 100 11.52 4.59 4.81
CA PHE A 100 11.86 3.46 5.66
C PHE A 100 12.15 3.90 7.09
N LYS A 101 11.28 3.56 8.03
CA LYS A 101 11.56 3.72 9.47
C LYS A 101 12.37 2.56 9.98
N HIS A 102 13.56 2.84 10.49
CA HIS A 102 14.44 1.81 11.04
C HIS A 102 15.17 2.30 12.29
N GLU A 103 15.81 1.37 12.97
CA GLU A 103 16.83 1.64 13.97
C GLU A 103 18.12 0.92 13.61
N MET A 104 19.24 1.50 13.93
CA MET A 104 20.54 0.86 13.74
C MET A 104 20.83 -0.14 14.85
N ARG A 105 21.19 -1.36 14.48
CA ARG A 105 21.75 -2.37 15.40
C ARG A 105 23.07 -2.87 14.83
N GLY A 106 24.15 -2.28 15.30
CA GLY A 106 25.44 -2.39 14.64
C GLY A 106 25.36 -1.83 13.21
N LYS A 107 25.74 -2.63 12.21
CA LYS A 107 25.67 -2.25 10.78
C LYS A 107 24.32 -2.56 10.12
N ARG A 108 23.34 -3.11 10.86
CA ARG A 108 22.05 -3.51 10.30
C ARG A 108 20.98 -2.48 10.58
N ARG A 109 20.20 -2.13 9.57
CA ARG A 109 18.99 -1.32 9.68
C ARG A 109 17.80 -2.25 9.98
N LEU A 110 17.28 -2.18 11.21
CA LEU A 110 16.15 -2.99 11.65
C LEU A 110 14.85 -2.20 11.50
N HIS A 111 13.90 -2.80 10.81
CA HIS A 111 12.57 -2.24 10.62
C HIS A 111 11.90 -1.84 11.95
N LYS A 112 11.40 -0.62 12.00
CA LYS A 112 10.53 -0.08 13.05
C LYS A 112 9.18 0.29 12.48
N ARG A 113 8.12 0.01 13.19
CA ARG A 113 6.77 0.36 12.74
C ARG A 113 6.55 1.87 12.75
N PRO A 114 5.95 2.47 11.70
CA PRO A 114 5.54 3.86 11.72
C PRO A 114 4.52 4.16 12.82
N ASN A 115 4.64 5.31 13.45
CA ASN A 115 3.66 5.78 14.44
C ASN A 115 2.48 6.47 13.76
N ALA A 116 1.48 6.88 14.57
CA ALA A 116 0.26 7.49 14.06
C ALA A 116 0.52 8.82 13.34
N TYR A 117 1.44 9.65 13.85
CA TYR A 117 1.83 10.92 13.26
C TYR A 117 2.47 10.73 11.89
N GLU A 118 3.42 9.82 11.76
CA GLU A 118 4.12 9.53 10.51
C GLU A 118 3.17 9.00 9.42
N ILE A 119 2.21 8.14 9.81
CA ILE A 119 1.18 7.64 8.90
C ILE A 119 0.30 8.78 8.41
N GLU A 120 -0.17 9.64 9.31
CA GLU A 120 -1.05 10.76 8.97
C GLU A 120 -0.34 11.79 8.07
N ARG A 121 0.91 12.14 8.39
CA ARG A 121 1.69 13.07 7.56
C ARG A 121 2.00 12.52 6.17
N CYS A 122 2.06 11.21 6.01
CA CYS A 122 2.34 10.54 4.73
C CYS A 122 1.10 10.26 3.89
N LYS A 123 -0.09 10.35 4.49
CA LYS A 123 -1.38 10.00 3.87
C LYS A 123 -1.65 10.73 2.56
N ILE A 124 -1.25 12.00 2.47
CA ILE A 124 -1.43 12.81 1.26
C ILE A 124 -0.84 12.15 0.00
N TRP A 125 0.31 11.49 0.11
CA TRP A 125 0.95 10.82 -1.02
C TRP A 125 0.14 9.62 -1.51
N LEU A 126 -0.38 8.83 -0.58
CA LEU A 126 -1.26 7.71 -0.92
C LEU A 126 -2.57 8.20 -1.56
N GLU A 127 -3.13 9.31 -1.10
CA GLU A 127 -4.33 9.91 -1.68
C GLU A 127 -4.08 10.41 -3.10
N LEU A 128 -2.96 11.11 -3.35
CA LEU A 128 -2.57 11.55 -4.69
C LEU A 128 -2.32 10.36 -5.65
N GLU A 129 -1.66 9.31 -5.20
CA GLU A 129 -1.52 8.09 -5.99
C GLU A 129 -2.90 7.47 -6.33
N ARG A 130 -3.82 7.42 -5.37
CA ARG A 130 -5.19 6.91 -5.60
C ARG A 130 -5.95 7.76 -6.59
N GLU A 131 -5.87 9.09 -6.50
CA GLU A 131 -6.51 10.02 -7.43
C GLU A 131 -5.98 9.88 -8.85
N MET A 132 -4.68 9.62 -9.01
CA MET A 132 -4.05 9.45 -10.32
C MET A 132 -4.30 8.08 -10.93
N VAL A 133 -4.27 7.02 -10.13
CA VAL A 133 -4.44 5.63 -10.57
C VAL A 133 -5.91 5.30 -10.75
N LYS A 134 -6.80 5.78 -9.86
CA LYS A 134 -8.24 5.52 -9.82
C LYS A 134 -8.55 4.03 -9.79
N PRO A 135 -8.00 3.26 -8.85
CA PRO A 135 -8.21 1.83 -8.79
C PRO A 135 -9.67 1.50 -8.48
N ALA A 136 -10.20 0.45 -9.08
CA ALA A 136 -11.54 -0.06 -8.77
C ALA A 136 -11.54 -0.86 -7.44
N VAL A 137 -10.42 -1.51 -7.12
CA VAL A 137 -10.24 -2.28 -5.88
C VAL A 137 -8.90 -1.95 -5.25
N ILE A 138 -8.89 -1.74 -3.93
CA ILE A 138 -7.67 -1.54 -3.14
C ILE A 138 -7.53 -2.67 -2.12
N VAL A 139 -6.35 -3.29 -2.04
CA VAL A 139 -6.02 -4.28 -1.01
C VAL A 139 -5.03 -3.71 -0.02
N ALA A 140 -5.45 -3.55 1.23
CA ALA A 140 -4.59 -3.17 2.35
C ALA A 140 -3.83 -4.38 2.86
N LEU A 141 -2.51 -4.35 2.73
CA LEU A 141 -1.59 -5.37 3.22
C LEU A 141 -1.13 -5.03 4.64
N GLY A 142 -1.86 -5.50 5.64
CA GLY A 142 -1.55 -5.27 7.06
C GLY A 142 -2.27 -4.09 7.70
N ALA A 143 -2.10 -3.96 9.01
CA ALA A 143 -2.87 -3.03 9.84
C ALA A 143 -2.55 -1.55 9.57
N THR A 144 -1.30 -1.23 9.22
CA THR A 144 -0.87 0.16 8.94
C THR A 144 -1.50 0.66 7.64
N ALA A 145 -1.47 -0.15 6.58
CA ALA A 145 -2.15 0.17 5.32
C ALA A 145 -3.66 0.31 5.51
N ALA A 146 -4.27 -0.64 6.22
CA ALA A 146 -5.70 -0.58 6.52
C ALA A 146 -6.08 0.66 7.35
N ARG A 147 -5.25 1.06 8.34
CA ARG A 147 -5.44 2.29 9.10
C ARG A 147 -5.36 3.53 8.21
N SER A 148 -4.37 3.61 7.32
CA SER A 148 -4.19 4.74 6.42
C SER A 148 -5.40 4.93 5.48
N LEU A 149 -5.95 3.82 4.95
CA LEU A 149 -7.09 3.85 4.05
C LEU A 149 -8.44 4.09 4.74
N LEU A 150 -8.63 3.53 5.95
CA LEU A 150 -9.90 3.59 6.68
C LEU A 150 -9.96 4.73 7.70
N GLY A 151 -8.88 5.48 7.89
CA GLY A 151 -8.80 6.61 8.84
C GLY A 151 -8.88 6.23 10.32
N ARG A 152 -8.88 4.94 10.67
CA ARG A 152 -9.00 4.44 12.04
C ARG A 152 -8.19 3.15 12.27
N PRO A 153 -7.76 2.88 13.50
CA PRO A 153 -7.13 1.61 13.84
C PRO A 153 -8.08 0.43 13.57
N VAL A 154 -7.52 -0.67 13.06
CA VAL A 154 -8.29 -1.86 12.73
C VAL A 154 -7.61 -3.14 13.21
N THR A 155 -8.43 -4.18 13.47
CA THR A 155 -7.98 -5.53 13.74
C THR A 155 -8.11 -6.35 12.46
N ILE A 156 -6.99 -6.82 11.91
CA ILE A 156 -6.94 -7.55 10.64
C ILE A 156 -7.88 -8.76 10.65
N THR A 157 -7.86 -9.58 11.69
CA THR A 157 -8.68 -10.78 11.80
C THR A 157 -10.18 -10.52 11.73
N LYS A 158 -10.64 -9.33 12.10
CA LYS A 158 -12.06 -8.94 12.02
C LYS A 158 -12.49 -8.49 10.62
N LEU A 159 -11.55 -7.98 9.81
CA LEU A 159 -11.85 -7.39 8.49
C LEU A 159 -11.36 -8.24 7.32
N ARG A 160 -10.43 -9.16 7.56
CA ARG A 160 -9.85 -10.02 6.54
C ARG A 160 -10.93 -10.81 5.76
N GLY A 161 -10.75 -10.91 4.44
CA GLY A 161 -11.63 -11.69 3.58
C GLY A 161 -13.04 -11.10 3.41
N ARG A 162 -13.25 -9.83 3.74
CA ARG A 162 -14.51 -9.11 3.56
C ARG A 162 -14.33 -7.95 2.61
N ARG A 163 -15.30 -7.76 1.71
CA ARG A 163 -15.39 -6.52 0.92
C ARG A 163 -15.77 -5.38 1.86
N LEU A 164 -14.99 -4.32 1.82
CA LEU A 164 -15.24 -3.05 2.48
C LEU A 164 -15.48 -2.00 1.41
N GLU A 165 -15.96 -0.84 1.82
CA GLU A 165 -16.09 0.34 0.98
C GLU A 165 -15.41 1.51 1.66
N LEU A 166 -14.57 2.24 0.93
CA LEU A 166 -13.95 3.47 1.40
C LEU A 166 -14.93 4.63 1.29
N SER A 167 -14.61 5.77 1.89
CA SER A 167 -15.48 6.97 1.92
C SER A 167 -15.82 7.52 0.52
N ASP A 168 -14.99 7.24 -0.48
CA ASP A 168 -15.21 7.61 -1.88
C ASP A 168 -15.93 6.52 -2.71
N GLY A 169 -16.42 5.47 -2.08
CA GLY A 169 -17.10 4.34 -2.73
C GLY A 169 -16.16 3.28 -3.32
N THR A 170 -14.84 3.47 -3.27
CA THR A 170 -13.87 2.49 -3.77
C THR A 170 -13.95 1.19 -2.97
N ALA A 171 -14.03 0.05 -3.65
CA ALA A 171 -14.00 -1.25 -2.99
C ALA A 171 -12.63 -1.52 -2.35
N ALA A 172 -12.63 -2.03 -1.12
CA ALA A 172 -11.40 -2.34 -0.40
C ALA A 172 -11.46 -3.74 0.23
N LEU A 173 -10.28 -4.34 0.39
CA LEU A 173 -10.04 -5.57 1.12
C LEU A 173 -8.90 -5.36 2.11
N VAL A 174 -8.95 -6.08 3.21
CA VAL A 174 -7.87 -6.12 4.19
C VAL A 174 -7.35 -7.54 4.30
N THR A 175 -6.04 -7.71 4.21
CA THR A 175 -5.36 -8.99 4.44
C THR A 175 -4.08 -8.80 5.24
N ILE A 176 -3.35 -9.88 5.49
CA ILE A 176 -2.06 -9.83 6.18
C ILE A 176 -0.99 -9.17 5.30
N HIS A 177 0.04 -8.59 5.92
CA HIS A 177 1.24 -8.16 5.19
C HIS A 177 2.10 -9.39 4.84
N PRO A 178 2.64 -9.52 3.62
CA PRO A 178 3.42 -10.70 3.21
C PRO A 178 4.65 -10.95 4.10
N SER A 179 5.25 -9.93 4.71
CA SER A 179 6.33 -10.12 5.69
C SER A 179 5.90 -10.90 6.95
N PHE A 180 4.62 -10.96 7.28
CA PHE A 180 4.12 -11.79 8.38
C PHE A 180 4.40 -13.26 8.10
N LEU A 181 4.20 -13.72 6.86
CA LEU A 181 4.46 -15.11 6.44
C LEU A 181 5.93 -15.51 6.60
N LEU A 182 6.86 -14.56 6.49
CA LEU A 182 8.29 -14.81 6.67
C LEU A 182 8.67 -15.07 8.14
N ARG A 183 7.84 -14.61 9.08
CA ARG A 183 8.08 -14.74 10.53
C ARG A 183 7.41 -15.96 11.16
N ILE A 184 6.50 -16.62 10.46
CA ILE A 184 5.85 -17.84 10.95
C ILE A 184 6.86 -18.98 10.93
N ARG A 185 7.11 -19.58 12.11
CA ARG A 185 8.05 -20.70 12.29
C ARG A 185 7.38 -22.05 12.01
N ASP A 186 6.13 -22.24 12.44
CA ASP A 186 5.39 -23.47 12.20
C ASP A 186 5.04 -23.59 10.70
N ALA A 187 5.45 -24.70 10.09
CA ALA A 187 5.30 -24.92 8.65
C ALA A 187 3.83 -25.11 8.25
N ALA A 188 3.02 -25.75 9.08
CA ALA A 188 1.61 -25.98 8.79
C ALA A 188 0.82 -24.68 8.87
N ASP A 189 1.09 -23.87 9.91
CA ASP A 189 0.49 -22.54 10.03
C ASP A 189 0.93 -21.62 8.89
N LYS A 190 2.19 -21.62 8.53
CA LYS A 190 2.70 -20.84 7.39
C LYS A 190 2.00 -21.20 6.08
N LYS A 191 1.84 -22.50 5.80
CA LYS A 191 1.11 -22.99 4.62
C LYS A 191 -0.35 -22.55 4.64
N ARG A 192 -1.03 -22.68 5.79
CA ARG A 192 -2.41 -22.25 5.97
C ARG A 192 -2.58 -20.74 5.74
N GLN A 193 -1.74 -19.91 6.38
CA GLN A 193 -1.79 -18.45 6.25
C GLN A 193 -1.46 -17.98 4.84
N TYR A 194 -0.53 -18.64 4.17
CA TYR A 194 -0.19 -18.37 2.77
C TYR A 194 -1.35 -18.70 1.83
N ALA A 195 -1.95 -19.87 1.95
CA ALA A 195 -3.12 -20.26 1.16
C ALA A 195 -4.29 -19.28 1.34
N GLN A 196 -4.51 -18.84 2.58
CA GLN A 196 -5.54 -17.83 2.85
C GLN A 196 -5.16 -16.46 2.26
N PHE A 197 -3.89 -16.06 2.25
CA PHE A 197 -3.43 -14.85 1.60
C PHE A 197 -3.68 -14.87 0.09
N VAL A 198 -3.40 -15.99 -0.58
CA VAL A 198 -3.75 -16.19 -1.99
C VAL A 198 -5.26 -16.12 -2.22
N ALA A 199 -6.06 -16.72 -1.33
CA ALA A 199 -7.53 -16.65 -1.41
C ALA A 199 -8.05 -15.21 -1.27
N ASP A 200 -7.44 -14.37 -0.41
CA ASP A 200 -7.79 -12.96 -0.28
C ASP A 200 -7.49 -12.19 -1.58
N LEU A 201 -6.37 -12.46 -2.25
CA LEU A 201 -6.05 -11.86 -3.55
C LEU A 201 -7.02 -12.31 -4.65
N ARG A 202 -7.37 -13.59 -4.70
CA ARG A 202 -8.42 -14.09 -5.61
C ARG A 202 -9.77 -13.44 -5.37
N LEU A 203 -10.10 -13.14 -4.11
CA LEU A 203 -11.33 -12.40 -3.79
C LEU A 203 -11.27 -10.97 -4.36
N ALA A 204 -10.12 -10.29 -4.30
CA ALA A 204 -9.94 -8.97 -4.92
C ALA A 204 -10.18 -9.02 -6.44
N ALA A 205 -9.63 -10.02 -7.14
CA ALA A 205 -9.85 -10.22 -8.56
C ALA A 205 -11.32 -10.49 -8.89
N LYS A 206 -12.03 -11.31 -8.08
CA LYS A 206 -13.46 -11.56 -8.23
C LYS A 206 -14.32 -10.32 -8.05
N ILE A 207 -14.01 -9.47 -7.07
CA ILE A 207 -14.70 -8.18 -6.86
C ILE A 207 -14.49 -7.30 -8.08
N LEU A 208 -13.26 -7.19 -8.57
CA LEU A 208 -12.93 -6.41 -9.75
C LEU A 208 -13.74 -6.86 -10.97
N ALA A 209 -13.76 -8.15 -11.26
CA ALA A 209 -14.53 -8.71 -12.38
C ALA A 209 -16.04 -8.43 -12.26
N LYS A 210 -16.61 -8.59 -11.05
CA LYS A 210 -18.03 -8.34 -10.79
C LYS A 210 -18.40 -6.86 -10.95
N ASP A 211 -17.56 -5.95 -10.45
CA ASP A 211 -17.82 -4.50 -10.55
C ASP A 211 -17.67 -4.02 -12.01
N ALA A 212 -16.73 -4.58 -12.79
CA ALA A 212 -16.60 -4.34 -14.22
C ALA A 212 -17.84 -4.81 -15.01
N ALA A 213 -18.34 -6.01 -14.73
CA ALA A 213 -19.56 -6.51 -15.37
C ALA A 213 -20.80 -5.64 -15.07
N ARG A 214 -20.95 -5.19 -13.82
CA ARG A 214 -22.04 -4.27 -13.43
C ARG A 214 -21.95 -2.92 -14.14
N ALA A 215 -20.74 -2.38 -14.30
CA ALA A 215 -20.53 -1.12 -15.03
C ALA A 215 -20.87 -1.25 -16.52
N ALA A 216 -20.54 -2.39 -17.15
CA ALA A 216 -20.90 -2.68 -18.53
C ALA A 216 -22.42 -2.75 -18.72
N THR A 217 -23.14 -3.46 -17.84
CA THR A 217 -24.61 -3.56 -17.92
C THR A 217 -25.32 -2.21 -17.78
N ARG A 218 -24.79 -1.30 -16.90
CA ARG A 218 -25.37 0.04 -16.72
C ARG A 218 -25.15 1.00 -17.90
N ARG A 219 -24.20 0.72 -18.79
CA ARG A 219 -23.94 1.53 -19.99
C ARG A 219 -24.85 1.15 -21.17
N VAL A 220 -25.47 -0.02 -21.11
CA VAL A 220 -26.31 -0.56 -22.18
C VAL A 220 -27.82 -0.34 -21.88
N ALA A 221 -28.16 -0.04 -20.63
CA ALA A 221 -29.51 0.32 -20.20
C ALA A 221 -29.71 1.84 -20.17
#